data_fd7a010a5a9187d5ce40621aa956bd78
#
_entry.id   fd7a010a5a9187d5ce40621aa956bd78
#
_cell.length_a   1.000
_cell.length_b   1.000
_cell.length_c   1.000
_cell.angle_alpha   90.00
_cell.angle_beta   90.00
_cell.angle_gamma   90.00
#
_symmetry.space_group_name_H-M   'P 1'
#
loop_
_entity.id
_entity.type
_entity.pdbx_description
1 polymer ?
#
loop_
_entity_poly.entity_id
_entity_poly.type
_entity_poly.pdbx_seq_one_letter_code
_entity_poly.pdbx_strand_id
1 'polypeptide(L)'
;MKQVLFLSAILLLLAACGNNSAGTSEASGDTVQTADQYTWQATLNDSSGRLEMKKILTGNLDSLSVPAVIQYLNTNYPNVQLKLNRQSHDTLFLDIPEATYLTQQMGSSGPTMYFAEAVYNLTEIPGISFVHFEFEEGDHAQPDTFGRDNFKDE
;
A
#
# COMPACT_ATOMS: atom_id res chain seq x y z
N MET A 1 -17.42 -54.72 -50.53
CA MET A 1 -17.48 -56.09 -50.05
C MET A 1 -17.25 -56.14 -48.55
N LYS A 2 -18.21 -56.72 -47.83
CA LYS A 2 -18.19 -57.22 -46.45
C LYS A 2 -17.93 -56.13 -45.37
N GLN A 3 -18.99 -55.55 -44.74
CA GLN A 3 -19.78 -56.07 -43.60
C GLN A 3 -18.95 -56.87 -42.59
N VAL A 4 -18.91 -56.45 -41.37
CA VAL A 4 -19.40 -57.25 -40.21
C VAL A 4 -19.67 -56.28 -39.02
N LEU A 5 -20.93 -56.34 -38.58
CA LEU A 5 -21.45 -55.89 -37.28
C LEU A 5 -20.89 -56.80 -36.15
N PHE A 6 -20.75 -56.22 -34.96
CA PHE A 6 -21.09 -56.89 -33.67
C PHE A 6 -21.23 -55.75 -32.65
N LEU A 7 -22.28 -55.48 -32.22
CA LEU A 7 -23.33 -55.71 -31.24
C LEU A 7 -22.81 -56.16 -29.87
N SER A 8 -23.26 -55.43 -28.90
CA SER A 8 -23.60 -55.77 -27.51
C SER A 8 -22.51 -55.80 -26.43
N ALA A 9 -22.60 -55.01 -25.43
CA ALA A 9 -23.23 -55.36 -24.15
C ALA A 9 -23.18 -54.18 -23.16
N ILE A 10 -24.34 -53.83 -22.70
CA ILE A 10 -24.64 -53.02 -21.52
C ILE A 10 -24.14 -53.78 -20.30
N LEU A 11 -23.41 -53.07 -19.41
CA LEU A 11 -23.38 -53.45 -18.00
C LEU A 11 -23.37 -52.21 -17.15
N LEU A 12 -24.51 -51.89 -16.56
CA LEU A 12 -24.68 -51.03 -15.42
C LEU A 12 -24.02 -51.68 -14.21
N LEU A 13 -23.16 -50.93 -13.54
CA LEU A 13 -22.88 -51.13 -12.12
C LEU A 13 -22.84 -49.81 -11.40
N LEU A 14 -23.83 -49.63 -10.56
CA LEU A 14 -23.98 -48.62 -9.53
C LEU A 14 -22.96 -48.87 -8.41
N ALA A 15 -22.69 -47.78 -7.74
CA ALA A 15 -22.22 -47.62 -6.35
C ALA A 15 -20.72 -47.56 -6.13
N ALA A 16 -20.28 -46.37 -5.72
CA ALA A 16 -19.81 -46.21 -4.35
C ALA A 16 -19.43 -44.75 -4.14
N CYS A 17 -20.08 -44.09 -3.20
CA CYS A 17 -19.62 -42.92 -2.53
C CYS A 17 -18.22 -43.18 -1.98
N GLY A 18 -17.24 -42.46 -2.52
CA GLY A 18 -15.93 -42.33 -1.96
C GLY A 18 -15.66 -40.86 -1.77
N ASN A 19 -15.81 -40.40 -0.54
CA ASN A 19 -15.46 -39.07 -0.10
C ASN A 19 -13.93 -38.96 -0.10
N ASN A 20 -13.35 -38.55 -1.22
CA ASN A 20 -11.94 -38.17 -1.28
C ASN A 20 -11.86 -36.66 -1.28
N SER A 21 -11.63 -36.11 -0.11
CA SER A 21 -11.13 -34.77 0.07
C SER A 21 -9.76 -34.69 -0.58
N ALA A 22 -9.74 -34.36 -1.88
CA ALA A 22 -8.54 -33.86 -2.52
C ALA A 22 -8.27 -32.49 -1.90
N GLY A 23 -7.22 -32.42 -1.09
CA GLY A 23 -6.69 -31.18 -0.58
C GLY A 23 -6.31 -30.29 -1.75
N THR A 24 -7.19 -29.35 -2.03
CA THR A 24 -6.83 -28.16 -2.80
C THR A 24 -5.85 -27.41 -1.92
N SER A 25 -4.60 -27.37 -2.33
CA SER A 25 -3.64 -26.41 -1.84
C SER A 25 -4.25 -25.04 -2.11
N GLU A 26 -4.91 -24.48 -1.12
CA GLU A 26 -5.17 -23.05 -1.09
C GLU A 26 -3.80 -22.40 -1.06
N ALA A 27 -3.40 -21.87 -2.23
CA ALA A 27 -2.42 -20.83 -2.27
C ALA A 27 -2.92 -19.81 -1.27
N SER A 28 -2.16 -19.59 -0.19
CA SER A 28 -2.30 -18.46 0.69
C SER A 28 -2.22 -17.23 -0.21
N GLY A 29 -3.37 -16.82 -0.72
CA GLY A 29 -3.50 -15.48 -1.26
C GLY A 29 -3.18 -14.58 -0.09
N ASP A 30 -2.03 -13.95 -0.16
CA ASP A 30 -1.70 -12.78 0.63
C ASP A 30 -2.87 -11.83 0.43
N THR A 31 -3.77 -11.80 1.39
CA THR A 31 -4.90 -10.87 1.38
C THR A 31 -4.23 -9.53 1.60
N VAL A 32 -3.90 -8.87 0.50
CA VAL A 32 -3.53 -7.48 0.49
C VAL A 32 -4.69 -6.76 1.19
N GLN A 33 -4.47 -6.42 2.44
CA GLN A 33 -5.45 -5.67 3.21
C GLN A 33 -5.57 -4.30 2.56
N THR A 34 -6.72 -4.11 1.97
CA THR A 34 -7.10 -2.90 1.27
C THR A 34 -7.09 -1.68 2.20
N ALA A 35 -6.94 -0.56 1.59
CA ALA A 35 -6.88 0.84 1.98
C ALA A 35 -7.70 1.34 3.19
N ASP A 36 -8.41 0.49 3.93
CA ASP A 36 -9.25 0.85 5.06
C ASP A 36 -8.47 1.12 6.36
N GLN A 37 -7.13 1.02 6.32
CA GLN A 37 -6.25 1.15 7.49
C GLN A 37 -5.43 2.44 7.53
N TYR A 38 -5.79 3.35 6.69
CA TYR A 38 -5.18 4.66 6.63
C TYR A 38 -5.76 5.58 7.71
N THR A 39 -4.90 6.24 8.47
CA THR A 39 -5.32 6.96 9.67
C THR A 39 -5.29 8.47 9.54
N TRP A 40 -4.45 9.03 8.67
CA TRP A 40 -4.23 10.47 8.59
C TRP A 40 -4.36 10.99 7.17
N GLN A 41 -4.95 12.16 7.03
CA GLN A 41 -5.04 12.91 5.79
C GLN A 41 -4.52 14.33 6.00
N ALA A 42 -3.73 14.80 5.05
CA ALA A 42 -3.29 16.19 4.98
C ALA A 42 -4.33 17.04 4.26
N THR A 43 -4.66 18.18 4.82
CA THR A 43 -5.55 19.17 4.22
C THR A 43 -4.96 20.57 4.40
N LEU A 44 -5.25 21.49 3.48
CA LEU A 44 -4.99 22.89 3.69
C LEU A 44 -6.23 23.56 4.28
N ASN A 45 -6.04 24.36 5.30
CA ASN A 45 -7.09 25.20 5.83
C ASN A 45 -7.40 26.35 4.84
N ASP A 46 -8.61 26.41 4.36
CA ASP A 46 -9.04 27.36 3.30
C ASP A 46 -8.86 28.84 3.73
N SER A 47 -8.92 29.13 5.04
CA SER A 47 -8.84 30.50 5.55
C SER A 47 -7.41 30.96 5.83
N SER A 48 -6.54 30.07 6.28
CA SER A 48 -5.17 30.38 6.68
C SER A 48 -4.11 29.89 5.69
N GLY A 49 -4.46 28.98 4.81
CA GLY A 49 -3.51 28.26 3.93
C GLY A 49 -2.59 27.30 4.67
N ARG A 50 -2.80 27.08 5.98
CA ARG A 50 -1.94 26.23 6.81
C ARG A 50 -2.27 24.75 6.60
N LEU A 51 -1.24 23.93 6.71
CA LEU A 51 -1.37 22.48 6.71
C LEU A 51 -2.08 22.01 7.99
N GLU A 52 -3.10 21.18 7.82
CA GLU A 52 -3.80 20.51 8.92
C GLU A 52 -3.78 19.00 8.72
N MET A 53 -3.35 18.27 9.74
CA MET A 53 -3.37 16.81 9.76
C MET A 53 -4.67 16.32 10.42
N LYS A 54 -5.52 15.68 9.65
CA LYS A 54 -6.81 15.19 10.12
C LYS A 54 -6.79 13.67 10.30
N LYS A 55 -7.12 13.20 11.51
CA LYS A 55 -7.32 11.77 11.76
C LYS A 55 -8.68 11.34 11.24
N ILE A 56 -8.72 10.45 10.25
CA ILE A 56 -9.96 10.05 9.57
C ILE A 56 -10.41 8.63 9.89
N LEU A 57 -9.52 7.78 10.38
CA LEU A 57 -9.86 6.42 10.77
C LEU A 57 -9.36 6.10 12.19
N THR A 58 -10.21 5.42 12.96
CA THR A 58 -9.88 4.82 14.25
C THR A 58 -9.96 3.29 14.14
N GLY A 59 -9.24 2.73 13.16
CA GLY A 59 -9.20 1.29 12.95
C GLY A 59 -8.29 0.55 13.94
N ASN A 60 -8.25 -0.76 13.83
CA ASN A 60 -7.32 -1.57 14.62
C ASN A 60 -5.88 -1.32 14.13
N LEU A 61 -5.10 -0.59 14.91
CA LEU A 61 -3.70 -0.28 14.62
C LEU A 61 -2.81 -1.53 14.59
N ASP A 62 -3.25 -2.66 15.19
CA ASP A 62 -2.48 -3.91 15.22
C ASP A 62 -2.28 -4.53 13.83
N SER A 63 -3.08 -4.12 12.85
CA SER A 63 -2.97 -4.57 11.47
C SER A 63 -2.23 -3.60 10.55
N LEU A 64 -1.84 -2.43 11.06
CA LEU A 64 -1.10 -1.44 10.29
C LEU A 64 0.32 -1.94 10.02
N SER A 65 0.74 -1.92 8.77
CA SER A 65 2.06 -2.37 8.35
C SER A 65 2.66 -1.43 7.30
N VAL A 66 3.99 -1.39 7.24
CA VAL A 66 4.71 -0.56 6.25
C VAL A 66 4.27 -0.86 4.81
N PRO A 67 4.19 -2.13 4.36
CA PRO A 67 3.72 -2.43 3.01
C PRO A 67 2.29 -1.95 2.74
N ALA A 68 1.38 -2.08 3.71
CA ALA A 68 -0.01 -1.65 3.55
C ALA A 68 -0.13 -0.12 3.39
N VAL A 69 0.62 0.65 4.20
CA VAL A 69 0.65 2.11 4.09
C VAL A 69 1.29 2.56 2.78
N ILE A 70 2.41 1.95 2.37
CA ILE A 70 3.04 2.24 1.08
C ILE A 70 2.07 1.97 -0.07
N GLN A 71 1.38 0.82 -0.05
CA GLN A 71 0.40 0.51 -1.08
C GLN A 71 -0.74 1.52 -1.11
N TYR A 72 -1.26 1.93 0.05
CA TYR A 72 -2.27 2.97 0.13
C TYR A 72 -1.79 4.27 -0.52
N LEU A 73 -0.60 4.76 -0.12
CA LEU A 73 -0.03 6.00 -0.67
C LEU A 73 0.17 5.89 -2.19
N ASN A 74 0.73 4.79 -2.67
CA ASN A 74 0.94 4.54 -4.10
C ASN A 74 -0.37 4.48 -4.90
N THR A 75 -1.47 4.04 -4.27
CA THR A 75 -2.78 4.00 -4.91
C THR A 75 -3.40 5.40 -4.99
N ASN A 76 -3.27 6.20 -3.93
CA ASN A 76 -3.87 7.54 -3.89
C ASN A 76 -3.01 8.60 -4.60
N TYR A 77 -1.70 8.35 -4.70
CA TYR A 77 -0.74 9.22 -5.40
C TYR A 77 -0.04 8.43 -6.52
N PRO A 78 -0.75 8.04 -7.58
CA PRO A 78 -0.22 7.12 -8.60
C PRO A 78 1.01 7.64 -9.34
N ASN A 79 1.24 8.95 -9.33
CA ASN A 79 2.39 9.60 -9.92
C ASN A 79 3.60 9.72 -8.96
N VAL A 80 3.45 9.28 -7.71
CA VAL A 80 4.54 9.27 -6.71
C VAL A 80 4.60 7.89 -6.09
N GLN A 81 5.50 7.04 -6.59
CA GLN A 81 5.59 5.64 -6.16
C GLN A 81 6.69 5.45 -5.13
N LEU A 82 6.28 5.12 -3.90
CA LEU A 82 7.19 4.75 -2.81
C LEU A 82 7.66 3.31 -2.93
N LYS A 83 8.93 3.08 -2.67
CA LYS A 83 9.52 1.74 -2.48
C LYS A 83 10.25 1.69 -1.15
N LEU A 84 9.99 0.65 -0.36
CA LEU A 84 10.76 0.41 0.85
C LEU A 84 12.19 -0.01 0.48
N ASN A 85 13.16 0.75 0.93
CA ASN A 85 14.57 0.43 0.82
C ASN A 85 15.01 -0.40 2.03
N ARG A 86 14.92 0.20 3.24
CA ARG A 86 15.30 -0.46 4.51
C ARG A 86 14.67 0.23 5.70
N GLN A 87 14.71 -0.43 6.84
CA GLN A 87 14.49 0.19 8.15
C GLN A 87 15.79 0.12 8.95
N SER A 88 16.11 1.20 9.64
CA SER A 88 17.25 1.25 10.56
C SER A 88 16.81 1.97 11.83
N HIS A 89 16.85 1.24 12.96
CA HIS A 89 16.31 1.70 14.24
C HIS A 89 14.84 2.11 14.09
N ASP A 90 14.52 3.36 14.34
CA ASP A 90 13.19 3.94 14.26
C ASP A 90 12.94 4.76 12.98
N THR A 91 13.83 4.63 11.99
CA THR A 91 13.77 5.36 10.73
C THR A 91 13.50 4.41 9.56
N LEU A 92 12.46 4.70 8.77
CA LEU A 92 12.22 4.08 7.47
C LEU A 92 12.97 4.85 6.38
N PHE A 93 13.60 4.14 5.46
CA PHE A 93 14.22 4.68 4.26
C PHE A 93 13.39 4.24 3.05
N LEU A 94 12.85 5.21 2.35
CA LEU A 94 11.96 5.02 1.20
C LEU A 94 12.56 5.69 -0.02
N ASP A 95 12.52 5.00 -1.16
CA ASP A 95 12.94 5.55 -2.45
C ASP A 95 11.71 6.01 -3.23
N ILE A 96 11.83 7.14 -3.95
CA ILE A 96 10.88 7.61 -4.96
C ILE A 96 11.62 7.61 -6.31
N PRO A 97 11.56 6.52 -7.09
CA PRO A 97 12.37 6.37 -8.29
C PRO A 97 12.08 7.40 -9.37
N GLU A 98 10.83 7.86 -9.44
CA GLU A 98 10.35 8.86 -10.41
C GLU A 98 9.78 10.05 -9.65
N ALA A 99 10.62 11.02 -9.31
CA ALA A 99 10.24 12.15 -8.49
C ALA A 99 9.78 13.39 -9.26
N THR A 100 9.83 13.40 -10.58
CA THR A 100 9.51 14.58 -11.42
C THR A 100 8.13 15.16 -11.10
N TYR A 101 7.12 14.30 -10.89
CA TYR A 101 5.78 14.78 -10.54
C TYR A 101 5.78 15.47 -9.18
N LEU A 102 6.38 14.85 -8.17
CA LEU A 102 6.51 15.38 -6.81
C LEU A 102 7.27 16.72 -6.80
N THR A 103 8.40 16.77 -7.48
CA THR A 103 9.36 17.90 -7.38
C THR A 103 9.04 19.06 -8.31
N GLN A 104 8.21 18.85 -9.36
CA GLN A 104 7.97 19.88 -10.38
C GLN A 104 6.50 20.11 -10.74
N GLN A 105 5.61 19.15 -10.46
CA GLN A 105 4.23 19.19 -10.98
C GLN A 105 3.15 19.26 -9.90
N MET A 106 3.46 18.95 -8.64
CA MET A 106 2.50 19.02 -7.53
C MET A 106 2.24 20.46 -7.03
N GLY A 107 2.96 21.46 -7.57
CA GLY A 107 2.91 22.83 -7.09
C GLY A 107 3.64 23.00 -5.76
N SER A 108 3.59 24.22 -5.20
CA SER A 108 4.43 24.58 -4.03
C SER A 108 4.05 23.85 -2.73
N SER A 109 2.75 23.57 -2.51
CA SER A 109 2.27 22.94 -1.28
C SER A 109 2.11 21.42 -1.40
N GLY A 110 2.09 20.89 -2.62
CA GLY A 110 1.83 19.48 -2.88
C GLY A 110 2.84 18.54 -2.21
N PRO A 111 4.14 18.75 -2.38
CA PRO A 111 5.16 17.92 -1.74
C PRO A 111 5.06 17.93 -0.21
N THR A 112 4.87 19.09 0.41
CA THR A 112 4.70 19.22 1.87
C THR A 112 3.50 18.42 2.36
N MET A 113 2.34 18.52 1.70
CA MET A 113 1.14 17.74 2.03
C MET A 113 1.39 16.24 1.88
N TYR A 114 2.02 15.83 0.79
CA TYR A 114 2.35 14.42 0.53
C TYR A 114 3.27 13.84 1.61
N PHE A 115 4.37 14.54 1.93
CA PHE A 115 5.30 14.08 2.97
C PHE A 115 4.65 14.05 4.35
N ALA A 116 3.85 15.06 4.70
CA ALA A 116 3.11 15.08 5.96
C ALA A 116 2.18 13.86 6.08
N GLU A 117 1.42 13.58 5.04
CA GLU A 117 0.51 12.45 5.00
C GLU A 117 1.26 11.11 5.10
N ALA A 118 2.34 10.94 4.36
CA ALA A 118 3.18 9.76 4.40
C ALA A 118 3.82 9.55 5.80
N VAL A 119 4.42 10.61 6.36
CA VAL A 119 5.06 10.56 7.68
C VAL A 119 4.06 10.25 8.78
N TYR A 120 2.89 10.93 8.82
CA TYR A 120 1.89 10.69 9.85
C TYR A 120 1.35 9.27 9.83
N ASN A 121 1.15 8.69 8.66
CA ASN A 121 0.67 7.32 8.52
C ASN A 121 1.74 6.28 8.84
N LEU A 122 2.96 6.45 8.35
CA LEU A 122 4.06 5.52 8.60
C LEU A 122 4.53 5.53 10.06
N THR A 123 4.53 6.70 10.71
CA THR A 123 4.89 6.82 12.13
C THR A 123 3.76 6.46 13.10
N GLU A 124 2.57 6.08 12.61
CA GLU A 124 1.54 5.42 13.41
C GLU A 124 1.92 3.97 13.71
N ILE A 125 2.81 3.37 12.90
CA ILE A 125 3.31 2.01 13.07
C ILE A 125 4.28 1.99 14.26
N PRO A 126 4.09 1.10 15.25
CA PRO A 126 4.96 1.03 16.42
C PRO A 126 6.45 0.83 16.05
N GLY A 127 7.30 1.64 16.67
CA GLY A 127 8.75 1.58 16.45
C GLY A 127 9.27 2.40 15.27
N ILE A 128 8.41 3.19 14.62
CA ILE A 128 8.79 4.14 13.56
C ILE A 128 8.55 5.56 14.06
N SER A 129 9.59 6.38 14.04
CA SER A 129 9.54 7.80 14.44
C SER A 129 9.85 8.73 13.28
N PHE A 130 10.66 8.26 12.32
CA PHE A 130 11.14 9.06 11.21
C PHE A 130 11.00 8.33 9.89
N VAL A 131 10.87 9.10 8.81
CA VAL A 131 10.86 8.62 7.43
C VAL A 131 11.86 9.44 6.62
N HIS A 132 12.82 8.76 6.01
CA HIS A 132 13.75 9.34 5.07
C HIS A 132 13.28 9.04 3.65
N PHE A 133 13.17 10.07 2.83
CA PHE A 133 12.83 9.96 1.42
C PHE A 133 14.05 10.23 0.57
N GLU A 134 14.41 9.26 -0.27
CA GLU A 134 15.51 9.34 -1.23
C GLU A 134 14.95 9.46 -2.64
N PHE A 135 15.33 10.53 -3.37
CA PHE A 135 14.87 10.80 -4.72
C PHE A 135 15.76 11.87 -5.39
N GLU A 136 15.57 12.07 -6.69
CA GLU A 136 16.19 13.18 -7.41
C GLU A 136 15.53 14.51 -7.02
N GLU A 137 16.33 15.45 -6.48
CA GLU A 137 15.85 16.77 -6.07
C GLU A 137 15.32 17.59 -7.24
N GLY A 138 14.40 18.52 -6.95
CA GLY A 138 13.88 19.45 -7.94
C GLY A 138 13.37 20.74 -7.28
N ASP A 139 12.62 21.53 -8.03
CA ASP A 139 12.27 22.91 -7.64
C ASP A 139 11.44 23.02 -6.35
N HIS A 140 10.64 21.98 -6.02
CA HIS A 140 9.68 22.02 -4.92
C HIS A 140 9.99 21.05 -3.79
N ALA A 141 10.95 20.13 -3.96
CA ALA A 141 11.32 19.16 -2.93
C ALA A 141 12.75 18.65 -3.11
N GLN A 142 13.37 18.31 -1.98
CA GLN A 142 14.69 17.69 -1.89
C GLN A 142 14.61 16.49 -0.93
N PRO A 143 15.52 15.48 -1.08
CA PRO A 143 15.65 14.37 -0.14
C PRO A 143 15.87 14.87 1.29
N ASP A 144 15.13 14.30 2.25
CA ASP A 144 15.30 14.64 3.67
C ASP A 144 14.68 13.57 4.57
N THR A 145 14.88 13.72 5.89
CA THR A 145 14.30 12.91 6.94
C THR A 145 13.29 13.70 7.74
N PHE A 146 12.07 13.22 7.79
CA PHE A 146 10.97 13.89 8.47
C PHE A 146 10.41 13.04 9.62
N GLY A 147 10.07 13.72 10.72
CA GLY A 147 9.17 13.26 11.75
C GLY A 147 7.91 14.12 11.79
N ARG A 148 6.94 13.79 12.63
CA ARG A 148 5.68 14.56 12.74
C ARG A 148 5.91 16.02 13.14
N ASP A 149 6.98 16.29 13.89
CA ASP A 149 7.28 17.65 14.38
C ASP A 149 7.61 18.64 13.24
N ASN A 150 8.06 18.15 12.11
CA ASN A 150 8.33 18.97 10.93
C ASN A 150 7.07 19.61 10.32
N PHE A 151 5.88 19.10 10.66
CA PHE A 151 4.61 19.54 10.04
C PHE A 151 3.60 20.12 11.04
N LYS A 152 4.03 20.49 12.27
CA LYS A 152 3.11 20.97 13.31
C LYS A 152 2.74 22.46 13.19
N ASP A 153 3.57 23.24 12.55
CA ASP A 153 3.48 24.70 12.53
C ASP A 153 3.42 25.29 11.09
N GLU A 154 3.16 24.45 10.08
CA GLU A 154 3.08 24.86 8.67
C GLU A 154 1.67 25.26 8.20
#